data_228df93bb34bb1a06c0f5199381a0ed8
#
_entry.id   228df93bb34bb1a06c0f5199381a0ed8
#
_cell.length_a   1.000
_cell.length_b   1.000
_cell.length_c   1.000
_cell.angle_alpha   90.00
_cell.angle_beta   90.00
_cell.angle_gamma   90.00
#
_symmetry.space_group_name_H-M   'P 1'
#
loop_
_entity.id
_entity.type
_entity.pdbx_description
1 polymer ?
#
loop_
_entity_poly.entity_id
_entity_poly.type
_entity_poly.pdbx_seq_one_letter_code
_entity_poly.pdbx_strand_id
1 'polypeptide(L)'
;VGLLLGRRRLAIALGRVPAHPSPSARLEQYTLTSDDAAELVWTAYIMGDVEGKVVLDLGCGTGRLALGCALLGASYVVGLDVDPLALRIARESSITLRVEDRVDFLLADVSSCRIRADVAIQNPPFGVQRRGADRPFIERAVSAAPIVYSLHKYSPGSRRFIQEFVQRLGRRPALLKTMSIRLPRSLEFHRERFHVVRVDLYRFAAEGGM
;
A
#
# COMPACT_ATOMS: atom_id res chain seq x y z
N VAL A 1 4.32 -6.70 -25.09
CA VAL A 1 5.77 -6.43 -25.04
C VAL A 1 5.97 -5.34 -23.98
N GLY A 2 6.15 -5.75 -22.69
CA GLY A 2 6.37 -4.84 -21.60
C GLY A 2 7.73 -4.17 -21.76
N LEU A 3 7.75 -2.85 -22.00
CA LEU A 3 8.94 -2.06 -21.69
C LEU A 3 9.25 -2.31 -20.20
N LEU A 4 10.39 -2.88 -19.89
CA LEU A 4 10.93 -2.99 -18.54
C LEU A 4 10.97 -1.58 -17.91
N LEU A 5 9.91 -1.21 -17.21
CA LEU A 5 9.85 0.05 -16.50
C LEU A 5 10.80 -0.05 -15.30
N GLY A 6 11.94 0.57 -15.34
CA GLY A 6 12.80 0.66 -14.15
C GLY A 6 12.11 1.49 -13.05
N ARG A 7 12.49 1.27 -11.79
CA ARG A 7 11.93 1.96 -10.61
C ARG A 7 11.80 3.49 -10.78
N ARG A 8 12.81 4.15 -11.37
CA ARG A 8 12.78 5.61 -11.60
C ARG A 8 11.67 6.03 -12.57
N ARG A 9 11.44 5.27 -13.63
CA ARG A 9 10.35 5.55 -14.58
C ARG A 9 8.99 5.30 -13.94
N LEU A 10 8.88 4.27 -13.09
CA LEU A 10 7.68 4.02 -12.29
C LEU A 10 7.39 5.22 -11.37
N ALA A 11 8.37 5.73 -10.64
CA ALA A 11 8.22 6.91 -9.78
C ALA A 11 7.75 8.14 -10.57
N ILE A 12 8.30 8.39 -11.76
CA ILE A 12 7.87 9.48 -12.65
C ILE A 12 6.40 9.29 -13.08
N ALA A 13 6.00 8.09 -13.46
CA ALA A 13 4.61 7.79 -13.82
C ALA A 13 3.66 8.02 -12.63
N LEU A 14 4.00 7.49 -11.46
CA LEU A 14 3.23 7.68 -10.24
C LEU A 14 3.20 9.13 -9.73
N GLY A 15 4.18 9.96 -10.13
CA GLY A 15 4.17 11.40 -9.89
C GLY A 15 3.01 12.15 -10.56
N ARG A 16 2.36 11.53 -11.56
CA ARG A 16 1.16 12.07 -12.24
C ARG A 16 -0.12 11.80 -11.46
N VAL A 17 -0.09 10.92 -10.45
CA VAL A 17 -1.23 10.64 -9.57
C VAL A 17 -1.32 11.73 -8.52
N PRO A 18 -2.40 12.54 -8.48
CA PRO A 18 -2.55 13.60 -7.50
C PRO A 18 -2.55 13.06 -6.07
N ALA A 19 -2.08 13.87 -5.14
CA ALA A 19 -2.31 13.63 -3.72
C ALA A 19 -3.77 13.92 -3.38
N HIS A 20 -4.26 13.36 -2.27
CA HIS A 20 -5.59 13.69 -1.76
C HIS A 20 -5.66 15.19 -1.40
N PRO A 21 -6.62 15.96 -1.92
CA PRO A 21 -6.66 17.43 -1.71
C PRO A 21 -7.05 17.81 -0.28
N SER A 22 -7.79 16.94 0.42
CA SER A 22 -8.31 17.17 1.78
C SER A 22 -8.21 15.90 2.61
N PRO A 23 -6.99 15.43 2.94
CA PRO A 23 -6.82 14.17 3.66
C PRO A 23 -7.38 14.25 5.08
N SER A 24 -8.12 13.23 5.48
CA SER A 24 -8.68 13.12 6.82
C SER A 24 -7.61 12.65 7.83
N ALA A 25 -7.31 13.50 8.81
CA ALA A 25 -6.43 13.11 9.91
C ALA A 25 -6.98 11.90 10.69
N ARG A 26 -8.32 11.83 10.87
CA ARG A 26 -9.00 10.73 11.57
C ARG A 26 -8.80 9.37 10.88
N LEU A 27 -8.70 9.36 9.55
CA LEU A 27 -8.46 8.16 8.76
C LEU A 27 -6.96 7.90 8.54
N GLU A 28 -6.09 8.76 9.05
CA GLU A 28 -4.64 8.71 8.83
C GLU A 28 -4.29 8.60 7.33
N GLN A 29 -4.98 9.40 6.48
CA GLN A 29 -4.81 9.39 5.03
C GLN A 29 -3.49 10.05 4.61
N TYR A 30 -2.40 9.32 4.75
CA TYR A 30 -1.09 9.77 4.31
C TYR A 30 -0.81 9.23 2.91
N THR A 31 -0.85 10.11 1.91
CA THR A 31 -0.44 9.74 0.55
C THR A 31 1.08 9.57 0.52
N LEU A 32 1.56 8.35 0.22
CA LEU A 32 2.97 8.10 -0.04
C LEU A 32 3.46 8.99 -1.19
N THR A 33 4.70 9.45 -1.15
CA THR A 33 5.30 10.10 -2.33
C THR A 33 5.38 9.10 -3.49
N SER A 34 5.52 9.60 -4.71
CA SER A 34 5.69 8.74 -5.88
C SER A 34 6.94 7.85 -5.79
N ASP A 35 8.01 8.38 -5.18
CA ASP A 35 9.24 7.61 -4.96
C ASP A 35 9.05 6.51 -3.93
N ASP A 36 8.36 6.80 -2.79
CA ASP A 36 8.09 5.82 -1.74
C ASP A 36 7.16 4.72 -2.23
N ALA A 37 6.11 5.08 -2.97
CA ALA A 37 5.20 4.11 -3.58
C ALA A 37 5.92 3.24 -4.62
N ALA A 38 6.74 3.86 -5.48
CA ALA A 38 7.54 3.14 -6.46
C ALA A 38 8.55 2.19 -5.79
N GLU A 39 9.17 2.59 -4.69
CA GLU A 39 10.10 1.74 -3.94
C GLU A 39 9.41 0.48 -3.39
N LEU A 40 8.21 0.63 -2.83
CA LEU A 40 7.44 -0.49 -2.28
C LEU A 40 7.01 -1.45 -3.40
N VAL A 41 6.35 -0.93 -4.44
CA VAL A 41 5.84 -1.76 -5.55
C VAL A 41 6.98 -2.40 -6.33
N TRP A 42 8.09 -1.68 -6.55
CA TRP A 42 9.28 -2.22 -7.19
C TRP A 42 9.92 -3.34 -6.38
N THR A 43 9.94 -3.23 -5.04
CA THR A 43 10.41 -4.31 -4.16
C THR A 43 9.56 -5.57 -4.34
N ALA A 44 8.24 -5.43 -4.39
CA ALA A 44 7.34 -6.56 -4.64
C ALA A 44 7.54 -7.15 -6.06
N TYR A 45 7.78 -6.30 -7.06
CA TYR A 45 8.01 -6.72 -8.44
C TYR A 45 9.28 -7.55 -8.61
N ILE A 46 10.42 -7.10 -8.06
CA ILE A 46 11.69 -7.84 -8.18
C ILE A 46 11.68 -9.18 -7.40
N MET A 47 10.76 -9.34 -6.45
CA MET A 47 10.51 -10.60 -5.75
C MET A 47 9.58 -11.54 -6.53
N GLY A 48 9.09 -11.15 -7.72
CA GLY A 48 8.20 -11.95 -8.56
C GLY A 48 6.74 -11.97 -8.09
N ASP A 49 6.37 -11.03 -7.20
CA ASP A 49 5.05 -11.01 -6.56
C ASP A 49 4.09 -9.98 -7.21
N VAL A 50 4.38 -9.44 -8.41
CA VAL A 50 3.51 -8.46 -9.09
C VAL A 50 3.13 -8.89 -10.49
N GLU A 51 4.10 -9.17 -11.38
CA GLU A 51 3.84 -9.47 -12.77
C GLU A 51 2.97 -10.74 -12.92
N GLY A 52 1.89 -10.62 -13.71
CA GLY A 52 0.93 -11.70 -13.92
C GLY A 52 0.06 -12.07 -12.72
N LYS A 53 0.15 -11.35 -11.60
CA LYS A 53 -0.60 -11.62 -10.36
C LYS A 53 -1.87 -10.80 -10.28
N VAL A 54 -2.87 -11.34 -9.58
CA VAL A 54 -4.01 -10.58 -9.07
C VAL A 54 -3.58 -9.90 -7.76
N VAL A 55 -3.65 -8.58 -7.71
CA VAL A 55 -3.21 -7.77 -6.57
C VAL A 55 -4.39 -7.08 -5.90
N LEU A 56 -4.43 -7.09 -4.57
CA LEU A 56 -5.41 -6.37 -3.75
C LEU A 56 -4.70 -5.25 -2.97
N ASP A 57 -5.08 -3.98 -3.21
CA ASP A 57 -4.58 -2.82 -2.47
C ASP A 57 -5.60 -2.39 -1.42
N LEU A 58 -5.28 -2.60 -0.14
CA LEU A 58 -6.17 -2.33 1.00
C LEU A 58 -5.93 -0.93 1.57
N GLY A 59 -6.95 -0.07 1.49
CA GLY A 59 -6.82 1.34 1.81
C GLY A 59 -6.01 2.06 0.73
N CYS A 60 -6.41 1.89 -0.53
CA CYS A 60 -5.62 2.32 -1.69
C CYS A 60 -5.48 3.84 -1.83
N GLY A 61 -6.31 4.64 -1.13
CA GLY A 61 -6.30 6.08 -1.24
C GLY A 61 -6.45 6.54 -2.68
N THR A 62 -5.55 7.41 -3.15
CA THR A 62 -5.53 7.87 -4.56
C THR A 62 -4.93 6.86 -5.54
N GLY A 63 -4.67 5.62 -5.11
CA GLY A 63 -4.36 4.48 -5.97
C GLY A 63 -2.89 4.30 -6.34
N ARG A 64 -1.93 5.01 -5.70
CA ARG A 64 -0.52 4.94 -6.12
C ARG A 64 0.07 3.53 -6.10
N LEU A 65 -0.25 2.71 -5.10
CA LEU A 65 0.24 1.33 -5.03
C LEU A 65 -0.46 0.46 -6.08
N ALA A 66 -1.79 0.51 -6.16
CA ALA A 66 -2.58 -0.23 -7.15
C ALA A 66 -2.13 0.08 -8.58
N LEU A 67 -2.04 1.37 -8.94
CA LEU A 67 -1.62 1.82 -10.26
C LEU A 67 -0.17 1.43 -10.56
N GLY A 68 0.70 1.45 -9.54
CA GLY A 68 2.07 0.97 -9.67
C GLY A 68 2.16 -0.51 -10.00
N CYS A 69 1.34 -1.35 -9.36
CA CYS A 69 1.24 -2.77 -9.67
C CYS A 69 0.71 -3.01 -11.10
N ALA A 70 -0.32 -2.27 -11.52
CA ALA A 70 -0.86 -2.36 -12.88
C ALA A 70 0.20 -1.98 -13.94
N LEU A 71 0.98 -0.91 -13.71
CA LEU A 71 2.08 -0.47 -14.58
C LEU A 71 3.21 -1.50 -14.67
N LEU A 72 3.44 -2.29 -13.62
CA LEU A 72 4.44 -3.36 -13.59
C LEU A 72 3.90 -4.74 -14.04
N GLY A 73 2.72 -4.76 -14.68
CA GLY A 73 2.22 -5.96 -15.34
C GLY A 73 1.44 -6.91 -14.44
N ALA A 74 0.87 -6.43 -13.33
CA ALA A 74 -0.15 -7.21 -12.63
C ALA A 74 -1.26 -7.61 -13.62
N SER A 75 -1.77 -8.85 -13.52
CA SER A 75 -2.86 -9.32 -14.40
C SER A 75 -4.15 -8.57 -14.12
N TYR A 76 -4.41 -8.30 -12.85
CA TYR A 76 -5.51 -7.47 -12.40
C TYR A 76 -5.24 -6.88 -11.03
N VAL A 77 -5.77 -5.68 -10.78
CA VAL A 77 -5.61 -5.01 -9.49
C VAL A 77 -6.97 -4.55 -8.98
N VAL A 78 -7.25 -4.79 -7.71
CA VAL A 78 -8.41 -4.23 -7.04
C VAL A 78 -7.94 -3.35 -5.89
N GLY A 79 -8.22 -2.06 -5.98
CA GLY A 79 -8.01 -1.11 -4.89
C GLY A 79 -9.31 -0.89 -4.13
N LEU A 80 -9.26 -0.91 -2.81
CA LEU A 80 -10.43 -0.55 -2.01
C LEU A 80 -10.10 0.53 -0.99
N ASP A 81 -11.04 1.45 -0.80
CA ASP A 81 -10.96 2.52 0.20
C ASP A 81 -12.36 2.91 0.66
N VAL A 82 -12.46 3.59 1.80
CA VAL A 82 -13.71 4.14 2.35
C VAL A 82 -13.98 5.56 1.86
N ASP A 83 -13.03 6.20 1.19
CA ASP A 83 -13.11 7.59 0.74
C ASP A 83 -13.48 7.67 -0.75
N PRO A 84 -14.70 8.10 -1.08
CA PRO A 84 -15.14 8.19 -2.47
C PRO A 84 -14.36 9.23 -3.29
N LEU A 85 -13.83 10.29 -2.63
CA LEU A 85 -13.02 11.30 -3.33
C LEU A 85 -11.66 10.74 -3.73
N ALA A 86 -11.02 9.99 -2.83
CA ALA A 86 -9.77 9.30 -3.12
C ALA A 86 -9.94 8.32 -4.29
N LEU A 87 -11.01 7.51 -4.27
CA LEU A 87 -11.30 6.55 -5.35
C LEU A 87 -11.60 7.20 -6.70
N ARG A 88 -12.25 8.38 -6.70
CA ARG A 88 -12.45 9.15 -7.93
C ARG A 88 -11.11 9.56 -8.54
N ILE A 89 -10.19 10.10 -7.71
CA ILE A 89 -8.84 10.46 -8.16
C ILE A 89 -8.08 9.23 -8.68
N ALA A 90 -8.20 8.11 -7.99
CA ALA A 90 -7.56 6.86 -8.40
C ALA A 90 -8.06 6.39 -9.79
N ARG A 91 -9.38 6.45 -10.02
CA ARG A 91 -9.99 6.08 -11.30
C ARG A 91 -9.58 7.03 -12.43
N GLU A 92 -9.60 8.34 -12.22
CA GLU A 92 -9.13 9.33 -13.20
C GLU A 92 -7.64 9.13 -13.51
N SER A 93 -6.85 8.76 -12.50
CA SER A 93 -5.43 8.47 -12.65
C SER A 93 -5.18 7.17 -13.45
N SER A 94 -6.03 6.15 -13.32
CA SER A 94 -5.89 4.91 -14.13
C SER A 94 -6.04 5.20 -15.62
N ILE A 95 -6.98 6.04 -16.00
CA ILE A 95 -7.17 6.49 -17.39
C ILE A 95 -5.94 7.29 -17.86
N THR A 96 -5.45 8.23 -17.04
CA THR A 96 -4.27 9.04 -17.37
C THR A 96 -3.01 8.18 -17.57
N LEU A 97 -2.90 7.07 -16.84
CA LEU A 97 -1.78 6.13 -16.92
C LEU A 97 -2.03 4.99 -17.91
N ARG A 98 -3.23 4.92 -18.54
CA ARG A 98 -3.63 3.91 -19.51
C ARG A 98 -3.56 2.48 -18.96
N VAL A 99 -4.09 2.29 -17.75
CA VAL A 99 -4.18 0.99 -17.07
C VAL A 99 -5.61 0.70 -16.57
N GLU A 100 -6.61 1.48 -17.03
CA GLU A 100 -8.01 1.38 -16.62
C GLU A 100 -8.65 0.02 -16.95
N ASP A 101 -8.10 -0.69 -17.91
CA ASP A 101 -8.55 -2.01 -18.34
C ASP A 101 -8.19 -3.16 -17.38
N ARG A 102 -7.30 -2.90 -16.43
CA ARG A 102 -6.76 -3.89 -15.49
C ARG A 102 -6.77 -3.48 -14.03
N VAL A 103 -7.47 -2.39 -13.68
CA VAL A 103 -7.62 -1.96 -12.30
C VAL A 103 -9.03 -1.48 -12.00
N ASP A 104 -9.60 -1.99 -10.91
CA ASP A 104 -10.86 -1.52 -10.34
C ASP A 104 -10.67 -0.89 -8.97
N PHE A 105 -11.55 0.08 -8.66
CA PHE A 105 -11.58 0.75 -7.37
C PHE A 105 -12.96 0.62 -6.73
N LEU A 106 -13.00 0.09 -5.51
CA LEU A 106 -14.22 -0.23 -4.78
C LEU A 106 -14.36 0.61 -3.51
N LEU A 107 -15.53 1.19 -3.34
CA LEU A 107 -15.90 1.90 -2.11
C LEU A 107 -16.35 0.87 -1.06
N ALA A 108 -15.46 0.53 -0.13
CA ALA A 108 -15.73 -0.46 0.90
C ALA A 108 -14.81 -0.29 2.11
N ASP A 109 -15.30 -0.69 3.28
CA ASP A 109 -14.46 -0.85 4.47
C ASP A 109 -13.63 -2.13 4.36
N VAL A 110 -12.37 -2.07 4.80
CA VAL A 110 -11.43 -3.19 4.75
C VAL A 110 -11.99 -4.45 5.44
N SER A 111 -12.74 -4.29 6.53
CA SER A 111 -13.33 -5.39 7.29
C SER A 111 -14.44 -6.13 6.53
N SER A 112 -15.11 -5.46 5.58
CA SER A 112 -16.17 -6.04 4.76
C SER A 112 -15.65 -6.74 3.50
N CYS A 113 -14.39 -6.53 3.12
CA CYS A 113 -13.79 -7.10 1.91
C CYS A 113 -13.80 -8.65 1.96
N ARG A 114 -14.22 -9.30 0.86
CA ARG A 114 -14.21 -10.78 0.70
C ARG A 114 -13.41 -11.22 -0.52
N ILE A 115 -12.71 -10.28 -1.16
CA ILE A 115 -11.90 -10.54 -2.34
C ILE A 115 -10.71 -11.41 -1.96
N ARG A 116 -10.39 -12.35 -2.84
CA ARG A 116 -9.16 -13.15 -2.81
C ARG A 116 -8.23 -12.68 -3.90
N ALA A 117 -6.94 -12.66 -3.62
CA ALA A 117 -5.89 -12.27 -4.56
C ALA A 117 -4.64 -13.15 -4.36
N ASP A 118 -3.70 -13.06 -5.30
CA ASP A 118 -2.39 -13.71 -5.16
C ASP A 118 -1.51 -12.92 -4.18
N VAL A 119 -1.65 -11.59 -4.21
CA VAL A 119 -0.87 -10.67 -3.39
C VAL A 119 -1.76 -9.57 -2.83
N ALA A 120 -1.61 -9.24 -1.55
CA ALA A 120 -2.14 -8.03 -0.97
C ALA A 120 -0.99 -7.02 -0.75
N ILE A 121 -1.28 -5.74 -1.04
CA ILE A 121 -0.36 -4.63 -0.78
C ILE A 121 -1.09 -3.58 0.03
N GLN A 122 -0.40 -2.93 0.98
CA GLN A 122 -1.06 -1.92 1.80
C GLN A 122 -0.08 -0.94 2.45
N ASN A 123 -0.57 0.28 2.64
CA ASN A 123 -0.01 1.28 3.54
C ASN A 123 -1.07 1.61 4.60
N PRO A 124 -1.25 0.75 5.62
CA PRO A 124 -2.32 0.91 6.60
C PRO A 124 -2.11 2.13 7.50
N PRO A 125 -3.13 2.60 8.23
CA PRO A 125 -2.97 3.64 9.23
C PRO A 125 -1.91 3.22 10.28
N PHE A 126 -1.07 4.16 10.70
CA PHE A 126 0.04 3.88 11.64
C PHE A 126 -0.39 3.81 13.10
N GLY A 127 -1.68 3.99 13.37
CA GLY A 127 -2.21 3.97 14.73
C GLY A 127 -1.86 5.19 15.57
N VAL A 128 -1.56 6.33 14.92
CA VAL A 128 -1.27 7.60 15.59
C VAL A 128 -2.54 8.17 16.22
N GLN A 129 -3.67 8.13 15.50
CA GLN A 129 -4.96 8.59 15.99
C GLN A 129 -5.70 7.52 16.80
N ARG A 130 -5.58 6.26 16.40
CA ARG A 130 -6.23 5.14 17.07
C ARG A 130 -5.28 3.96 17.16
N ARG A 131 -4.85 3.64 18.37
CA ARG A 131 -3.97 2.48 18.62
C ARG A 131 -4.59 1.19 18.04
N GLY A 132 -3.83 0.45 17.24
CA GLY A 132 -4.26 -0.80 16.61
C GLY A 132 -5.17 -0.62 15.40
N ALA A 133 -5.20 0.58 14.79
CA ALA A 133 -5.95 0.83 13.55
C ALA A 133 -5.45 -0.01 12.36
N ASP A 134 -4.21 -0.45 12.40
CA ASP A 134 -3.57 -1.34 11.41
C ASP A 134 -4.02 -2.81 11.50
N ARG A 135 -4.54 -3.25 12.66
CA ARG A 135 -4.90 -4.66 12.88
C ARG A 135 -5.92 -5.22 11.90
N PRO A 136 -7.08 -4.56 11.65
CA PRO A 136 -8.06 -5.04 10.67
C PRO A 136 -7.47 -5.16 9.27
N PHE A 137 -6.52 -4.28 8.92
CA PHE A 137 -5.81 -4.32 7.64
C PHE A 137 -4.91 -5.54 7.53
N ILE A 138 -4.12 -5.83 8.57
CA ILE A 138 -3.25 -7.02 8.61
C ILE A 138 -4.08 -8.30 8.53
N GLU A 139 -5.13 -8.42 9.36
CA GLU A 139 -6.02 -9.57 9.38
C GLU A 139 -6.68 -9.82 8.02
N ARG A 140 -7.17 -8.74 7.40
CA ARG A 140 -7.80 -8.83 6.10
C ARG A 140 -6.80 -9.20 5.01
N ALA A 141 -5.63 -8.55 4.96
CA ALA A 141 -4.60 -8.84 3.99
C ALA A 141 -4.15 -10.31 4.06
N VAL A 142 -3.85 -10.80 5.26
CA VAL A 142 -3.44 -12.20 5.51
C VAL A 142 -4.52 -13.21 5.12
N SER A 143 -5.80 -12.88 5.33
CA SER A 143 -6.90 -13.75 4.92
C SER A 143 -7.21 -13.67 3.44
N ALA A 144 -6.90 -12.56 2.78
CA ALA A 144 -7.19 -12.32 1.35
C ALA A 144 -6.14 -12.90 0.42
N ALA A 145 -4.86 -12.94 0.84
CA ALA A 145 -3.76 -13.33 -0.03
C ALA A 145 -2.69 -14.17 0.70
N PRO A 146 -2.02 -15.11 0.00
CA PRO A 146 -0.89 -15.85 0.54
C PRO A 146 0.34 -14.98 0.77
N ILE A 147 0.51 -13.92 0.00
CA ILE A 147 1.61 -12.95 0.08
C ILE A 147 1.06 -11.57 0.42
N VAL A 148 1.67 -10.89 1.38
CA VAL A 148 1.27 -9.54 1.78
C VAL A 148 2.49 -8.63 1.87
N TYR A 149 2.41 -7.45 1.27
CA TYR A 149 3.36 -6.35 1.46
C TYR A 149 2.70 -5.27 2.31
N SER A 150 3.34 -4.89 3.43
CA SER A 150 2.74 -3.96 4.39
C SER A 150 3.77 -3.00 4.96
N LEU A 151 3.46 -1.69 4.94
CA LEU A 151 4.25 -0.66 5.59
C LEU A 151 3.78 -0.44 7.03
N HIS A 152 4.71 -0.34 7.96
CA HIS A 152 4.41 -0.04 9.36
C HIS A 152 5.39 0.98 9.92
N LYS A 153 4.91 1.87 10.80
CA LYS A 153 5.76 2.83 11.49
C LYS A 153 6.84 2.09 12.29
N TYR A 154 8.09 2.50 12.11
CA TYR A 154 9.20 1.93 12.85
C TYR A 154 9.14 2.30 14.34
N SER A 155 9.16 1.31 15.17
CA SER A 155 9.60 1.38 16.59
C SER A 155 9.95 -0.03 17.05
N PRO A 156 10.77 -0.20 18.12
CA PRO A 156 11.02 -1.54 18.68
C PRO A 156 9.72 -2.26 19.09
N GLY A 157 8.76 -1.53 19.65
CA GLY A 157 7.45 -2.07 20.02
C GLY A 157 6.60 -2.48 18.81
N SER A 158 6.61 -1.68 17.73
CA SER A 158 5.92 -2.02 16.50
C SER A 158 6.49 -3.30 15.86
N ARG A 159 7.82 -3.42 15.81
CA ARG A 159 8.47 -4.64 15.27
C ARG A 159 8.07 -5.90 16.05
N ARG A 160 8.11 -5.85 17.38
CA ARG A 160 7.68 -6.96 18.23
C ARG A 160 6.22 -7.30 17.99
N PHE A 161 5.36 -6.28 17.97
CA PHE A 161 3.93 -6.46 17.71
C PHE A 161 3.68 -7.13 16.36
N ILE A 162 4.28 -6.62 15.26
CA ILE A 162 4.09 -7.20 13.91
C ILE A 162 4.57 -8.64 13.87
N GLN A 163 5.75 -8.93 14.45
CA GLN A 163 6.29 -10.27 14.52
C GLN A 163 5.32 -11.25 15.20
N GLU A 164 4.87 -10.91 16.40
CA GLU A 164 3.98 -11.76 17.19
C GLU A 164 2.56 -11.86 16.58
N PHE A 165 2.03 -10.74 16.08
CA PHE A 165 0.66 -10.69 15.56
C PHE A 165 0.52 -11.47 14.26
N VAL A 166 1.45 -11.28 13.33
CA VAL A 166 1.44 -11.95 12.01
C VAL A 166 1.71 -13.45 12.18
N GLN A 167 2.60 -13.86 13.10
CA GLN A 167 2.81 -15.27 13.42
C GLN A 167 1.56 -15.94 13.98
N ARG A 168 0.82 -15.26 14.86
CA ARG A 168 -0.48 -15.78 15.36
C ARG A 168 -1.53 -15.97 14.27
N LEU A 169 -1.42 -15.23 13.17
CA LEU A 169 -2.26 -15.40 11.98
C LEU A 169 -1.74 -16.49 11.03
N GLY A 170 -0.74 -17.28 11.44
CA GLY A 170 -0.17 -18.38 10.64
C GLY A 170 0.66 -17.88 9.45
N ARG A 171 1.30 -16.73 9.59
CA ARG A 171 2.18 -16.16 8.56
C ARG A 171 3.57 -15.84 9.12
N ARG A 172 4.57 -15.93 8.24
CA ARG A 172 5.95 -15.57 8.55
C ARG A 172 6.21 -14.12 8.12
N PRO A 173 6.42 -13.19 9.04
CA PRO A 173 6.80 -11.81 8.70
C PRO A 173 8.30 -11.73 8.40
N ALA A 174 8.65 -11.24 7.23
CA ALA A 174 10.03 -10.91 6.85
C ALA A 174 10.16 -9.38 6.74
N LEU A 175 11.03 -8.79 7.54
CA LEU A 175 11.42 -7.39 7.39
C LEU A 175 12.32 -7.28 6.17
N LEU A 176 11.86 -6.60 5.13
CA LEU A 176 12.62 -6.41 3.89
C LEU A 176 13.52 -5.19 3.96
N LYS A 177 12.97 -4.08 4.49
CA LYS A 177 13.64 -2.79 4.46
C LYS A 177 13.10 -1.83 5.51
N THR A 178 13.98 -1.01 6.10
CA THR A 178 13.59 0.20 6.83
C THR A 178 13.86 1.39 5.92
N MET A 179 12.89 2.27 5.74
CA MET A 179 12.99 3.45 4.89
C MET A 179 12.45 4.69 5.60
N SER A 180 12.84 5.86 5.14
CA SER A 180 12.30 7.14 5.61
C SER A 180 11.34 7.67 4.57
N ILE A 181 10.07 7.85 4.95
CA ILE A 181 9.04 8.43 4.10
C ILE A 181 8.72 9.85 4.53
N ARG A 182 8.28 10.67 3.58
CA ARG A 182 7.84 12.04 3.83
C ARG A 182 6.32 12.07 3.91
N LEU A 183 5.80 12.41 5.09
CA LEU A 183 4.36 12.61 5.28
C LEU A 183 4.04 14.10 5.20
N PRO A 184 2.98 14.50 4.50
CA PRO A 184 2.50 15.88 4.54
C PRO A 184 2.04 16.23 5.95
N ARG A 185 2.04 17.52 6.29
CA ARG A 185 1.55 18.02 7.57
C ARG A 185 0.09 17.63 7.80
N SER A 186 -0.17 17.08 8.96
CA SER A 186 -1.53 16.83 9.44
C SER A 186 -2.05 17.87 10.46
N LEU A 187 -1.21 18.83 10.90
CA LEU A 187 -1.57 19.83 11.91
C LEU A 187 -0.94 21.20 11.59
N GLU A 188 -1.73 22.27 11.78
CA GLU A 188 -1.38 23.67 11.46
C GLU A 188 -0.20 24.29 12.25
N PHE A 189 0.25 23.64 13.34
CA PHE A 189 1.24 24.20 14.27
C PHE A 189 2.71 23.88 13.94
N HIS A 190 3.02 23.13 12.90
CA HIS A 190 4.40 22.78 12.58
C HIS A 190 4.99 23.71 11.51
N ARG A 191 6.19 24.27 11.75
CA ARG A 191 6.91 25.17 10.84
C ARG A 191 7.46 24.50 9.57
N GLU A 192 7.63 23.17 9.54
CA GLU A 192 8.15 22.45 8.39
C GLU A 192 7.03 21.83 7.53
N ARG A 193 7.20 21.85 6.21
CA ARG A 193 6.19 21.37 5.24
C ARG A 193 5.99 19.85 5.26
N PHE A 194 6.92 19.05 5.78
CA PHE A 194 6.90 17.59 5.81
C PHE A 194 7.47 17.06 7.11
N HIS A 195 6.93 15.96 7.59
CA HIS A 195 7.54 15.13 8.63
C HIS A 195 8.19 13.91 8.01
N VAL A 196 9.46 13.65 8.36
CA VAL A 196 10.13 12.40 8.00
C VAL A 196 9.79 11.35 9.06
N VAL A 197 9.18 10.25 8.61
CA VAL A 197 8.83 9.12 9.46
C VAL A 197 9.60 7.90 8.99
N ARG A 198 10.24 7.17 9.92
CA ARG A 198 10.82 5.87 9.61
C ARG A 198 9.74 4.80 9.59
N VAL A 199 9.74 3.99 8.54
CA VAL A 199 8.82 2.87 8.35
C VAL A 199 9.57 1.61 7.99
N ASP A 200 8.99 0.50 8.35
CA ASP A 200 9.46 -0.83 8.00
C ASP A 200 8.53 -1.43 6.92
N LEU A 201 9.11 -1.90 5.83
CA LEU A 201 8.42 -2.67 4.82
C LEU A 201 8.57 -4.16 5.14
N TYR A 202 7.44 -4.82 5.31
CA TYR A 202 7.37 -6.26 5.56
C TYR A 202 6.78 -6.99 4.36
N ARG A 203 7.23 -8.25 4.20
CA ARG A 203 6.56 -9.28 3.41
C ARG A 203 6.09 -10.38 4.35
N PHE A 204 4.78 -10.66 4.35
CA PHE A 204 4.21 -11.80 5.07
C PHE A 204 3.95 -12.91 4.06
N ALA A 205 4.35 -14.12 4.37
CA ALA A 205 4.15 -15.30 3.53
C ALA A 205 3.60 -16.46 4.36
N ALA A 206 2.96 -17.43 3.70
CA ALA A 206 2.58 -18.68 4.35
C ALA A 206 3.83 -19.43 4.85
N GLU A 207 3.71 -20.16 5.95
CA GLU A 207 4.76 -21.10 6.37
C GLU A 207 4.83 -22.20 5.33
N GLY A 208 6.00 -22.35 4.68
CA GLY A 208 6.25 -23.42 3.69
C GLY A 208 6.24 -23.01 2.21
N GLY A 209 6.06 -21.75 1.86
CA GLY A 209 6.23 -21.25 0.48
C GLY A 209 7.64 -20.67 0.28
N MET A 210 8.56 -21.49 -0.19
CA MET A 210 9.76 -21.02 -0.92
C MET A 210 9.42 -20.85 -2.38
#